data_ccdbc3d4d034faffeb8d6fd52ad87ea7
#
_entry.id   ccdbc3d4d034faffeb8d6fd52ad87ea7
#
_cell.length_a   1.000
_cell.length_b   1.000
_cell.length_c   1.000
_cell.angle_alpha   90.00
_cell.angle_beta   90.00
_cell.angle_gamma   90.00
#
_symmetry.space_group_name_H-M   'P 1'
#
loop_
_entity.id
_entity.type
_entity.pdbx_description
1 polymer ?
#
loop_
_entity_poly.entity_id
_entity_poly.type
_entity_poly.pdbx_seq_one_letter_code
_entity_poly.pdbx_strand_id
1 'polypeptide(L)'
;VTVKTEKMKKVKVNAYQVGLVFKNGVYQRMLKEGSYWFWSNETVQLYDMTKPFNAPVELNILLKDAALAEALLVLDVKDNEIALQYKNGLLEAVFGAGRYTFWKGAVEYKFVKADIGKIEITEPVERSVLLHRLVAPFVRSVSVESFEKAVLFIDGKFERVLQSGVYYWWKNAIAVHVGKIDTRQQQLEINGQEILTKDKAALRINAWAQYRVTDIEKALLQNKEYDKQLYVAFQLALREYIAGFSFDELLEVFWE
;
A
#
# COMPACT_ATOMS: atom_id res chain seq x y z
N VAL A 1 38.25 -41.18 45.29
CA VAL A 1 37.72 -41.15 43.90
C VAL A 1 36.19 -41.17 44.02
N THR A 2 35.56 -39.98 43.88
CA THR A 2 34.10 -39.85 44.00
C THR A 2 33.55 -40.18 42.61
N VAL A 3 32.95 -41.37 42.48
CA VAL A 3 32.21 -41.78 41.31
C VAL A 3 30.92 -40.96 41.28
N LYS A 4 30.88 -39.92 40.42
CA LYS A 4 29.62 -39.22 40.09
C LYS A 4 28.69 -40.21 39.39
N THR A 5 27.66 -40.68 40.10
CA THR A 5 26.57 -41.44 39.50
C THR A 5 25.86 -40.54 38.50
N GLU A 6 26.11 -40.77 37.22
CA GLU A 6 25.43 -40.08 36.15
C GLU A 6 23.94 -40.53 36.14
N LYS A 7 23.04 -39.63 36.57
CA LYS A 7 21.61 -39.89 36.58
C LYS A 7 21.07 -39.83 35.16
N MET A 8 20.54 -40.96 34.67
CA MET A 8 19.73 -40.98 33.44
C MET A 8 18.42 -40.25 33.65
N LYS A 9 18.04 -39.46 32.68
CA LYS A 9 16.78 -38.71 32.67
C LYS A 9 15.91 -39.21 31.52
N LYS A 10 14.63 -39.53 31.80
CA LYS A 10 13.64 -39.88 30.76
C LYS A 10 12.93 -38.60 30.30
N VAL A 11 12.86 -38.40 28.97
CA VAL A 11 12.08 -37.32 28.32
C VAL A 11 11.07 -37.95 27.38
N LYS A 12 9.80 -37.52 27.47
CA LYS A 12 8.72 -37.91 26.57
C LYS A 12 8.44 -36.77 25.59
N VAL A 13 8.49 -37.05 24.29
CA VAL A 13 8.04 -36.18 23.21
C VAL A 13 6.66 -36.63 22.82
N ASN A 14 5.64 -35.79 23.00
CA ASN A 14 4.25 -36.11 22.69
C ASN A 14 3.97 -35.90 21.19
N ALA A 15 2.76 -36.32 20.75
CA ALA A 15 2.23 -36.03 19.43
C ALA A 15 2.27 -34.52 19.19
N TYR A 16 2.59 -34.10 17.95
CA TYR A 16 2.76 -32.68 17.56
C TYR A 16 3.86 -31.92 18.31
N GLN A 17 4.76 -32.63 18.99
CA GLN A 17 5.97 -32.07 19.57
C GLN A 17 7.23 -32.61 18.88
N VAL A 18 8.28 -31.78 18.93
CA VAL A 18 9.63 -32.13 18.49
C VAL A 18 10.59 -31.82 19.62
N GLY A 19 11.54 -32.70 19.86
CA GLY A 19 12.64 -32.47 20.79
C GLY A 19 13.92 -32.13 20.04
N LEU A 20 14.64 -31.08 20.47
CA LEU A 20 16.00 -30.80 20.03
C LEU A 20 16.99 -31.15 21.11
N VAL A 21 17.93 -32.06 20.79
CA VAL A 21 18.94 -32.55 21.72
C VAL A 21 20.20 -31.71 21.63
N PHE A 22 20.67 -31.24 22.78
CA PHE A 22 21.96 -30.55 22.93
C PHE A 22 22.87 -31.32 23.87
N LYS A 23 24.11 -31.50 23.50
CA LYS A 23 25.17 -32.07 24.34
C LYS A 23 26.22 -31.00 24.62
N ASN A 24 26.44 -30.67 25.89
CA ASN A 24 27.33 -29.59 26.28
C ASN A 24 27.05 -28.26 25.56
N GLY A 25 25.73 -27.95 25.31
CA GLY A 25 25.30 -26.74 24.62
C GLY A 25 25.36 -26.81 23.08
N VAL A 26 25.87 -27.89 22.50
CA VAL A 26 25.97 -28.09 21.05
C VAL A 26 24.83 -28.96 20.55
N TYR A 27 24.11 -28.48 19.51
CA TYR A 27 23.03 -29.23 18.86
C TYR A 27 23.53 -30.56 18.30
N GLN A 28 22.77 -31.64 18.54
CA GLN A 28 23.11 -32.99 18.10
C GLN A 28 22.12 -33.54 17.08
N ARG A 29 20.83 -33.57 17.42
CA ARG A 29 19.78 -34.17 16.60
C ARG A 29 18.38 -33.75 16.99
N MET A 30 17.44 -33.97 16.08
CA MET A 30 16.00 -33.87 16.31
C MET A 30 15.41 -35.20 16.81
N LEU A 31 14.42 -35.12 17.68
CA LEU A 31 13.62 -36.25 18.17
C LEU A 31 12.17 -36.08 17.69
N LYS A 32 11.63 -37.15 17.13
CA LYS A 32 10.20 -37.30 16.85
C LYS A 32 9.45 -37.79 18.10
N GLU A 33 8.14 -37.95 17.98
CA GLU A 33 7.31 -38.53 19.02
C GLU A 33 7.91 -39.83 19.58
N GLY A 34 7.95 -39.96 20.93
CA GLY A 34 8.52 -41.12 21.59
C GLY A 34 8.99 -40.84 23.01
N SER A 35 9.56 -41.88 23.64
CA SER A 35 10.19 -41.79 24.96
C SER A 35 11.67 -42.11 24.83
N TYR A 36 12.50 -41.23 25.35
CA TYR A 36 13.95 -41.27 25.19
C TYR A 36 14.66 -41.13 26.53
N TRP A 37 15.82 -41.78 26.66
CA TRP A 37 16.67 -41.72 27.82
C TRP A 37 17.93 -40.96 27.49
N PHE A 38 18.36 -40.03 28.39
CA PHE A 38 19.48 -39.15 28.20
C PHE A 38 20.45 -39.20 29.39
N TRP A 39 21.72 -38.99 29.11
CA TRP A 39 22.76 -38.80 30.11
C TRP A 39 22.72 -37.38 30.70
N SER A 40 23.39 -37.18 31.85
CA SER A 40 23.37 -35.91 32.58
C SER A 40 23.93 -34.72 31.79
N ASN A 41 24.74 -34.94 30.76
CA ASN A 41 25.37 -33.92 29.89
C ASN A 41 24.51 -33.59 28.62
N GLU A 42 23.37 -34.21 28.49
CA GLU A 42 22.43 -33.96 27.41
C GLU A 42 21.19 -33.21 27.90
N THR A 43 20.74 -32.22 27.15
CA THR A 43 19.50 -31.47 27.39
C THR A 43 18.59 -31.56 26.20
N VAL A 44 17.28 -31.62 26.44
CA VAL A 44 16.25 -31.66 25.39
C VAL A 44 15.34 -30.46 25.54
N GLN A 45 15.20 -29.69 24.48
CA GLN A 45 14.22 -28.62 24.36
C GLN A 45 13.03 -29.12 23.55
N LEU A 46 11.82 -28.99 24.09
CA LEU A 46 10.58 -29.41 23.43
C LEU A 46 9.93 -28.24 22.73
N TYR A 47 9.51 -28.44 21.49
CA TYR A 47 8.84 -27.47 20.65
C TYR A 47 7.47 -27.99 20.25
N ASP A 48 6.47 -27.10 20.30
CA ASP A 48 5.12 -27.35 19.84
C ASP A 48 5.05 -27.02 18.35
N MET A 49 4.72 -28.01 17.52
CA MET A 49 4.65 -27.86 16.06
C MET A 49 3.48 -26.99 15.58
N THR A 50 2.54 -26.62 16.46
CA THR A 50 1.43 -25.71 16.13
C THR A 50 1.82 -24.23 16.21
N LYS A 51 3.02 -23.95 16.75
CA LYS A 51 3.56 -22.60 16.94
C LYS A 51 4.73 -22.34 15.99
N PRO A 52 5.05 -21.06 15.68
CA PRO A 52 6.27 -20.72 14.95
C PRO A 52 7.51 -21.29 15.67
N PHE A 53 8.51 -21.69 14.88
CA PHE A 53 9.76 -22.19 15.42
C PHE A 53 10.73 -21.04 15.69
N ASN A 54 11.08 -20.83 16.95
CA ASN A 54 12.14 -19.92 17.33
C ASN A 54 13.42 -20.72 17.51
N ALA A 55 14.39 -20.52 16.62
CA ALA A 55 15.65 -21.24 16.63
C ALA A 55 16.47 -20.89 17.90
N PRO A 56 16.89 -21.87 18.70
CA PRO A 56 17.66 -21.64 19.93
C PRO A 56 19.13 -21.30 19.66
N VAL A 57 19.62 -21.59 18.46
CA VAL A 57 20.94 -21.27 17.94
C VAL A 57 20.81 -20.87 16.47
N GLU A 58 21.90 -20.44 15.84
CA GLU A 58 21.91 -20.05 14.43
C GLU A 58 21.23 -21.10 13.54
N LEU A 59 20.20 -20.67 12.80
CA LEU A 59 19.34 -21.55 12.00
C LEU A 59 20.13 -22.40 10.97
N ASN A 60 21.16 -21.81 10.34
CA ASN A 60 21.98 -22.51 9.36
C ASN A 60 22.74 -23.71 9.96
N ILE A 61 23.01 -23.70 11.27
CA ILE A 61 23.61 -24.83 11.98
C ILE A 61 22.57 -25.94 12.14
N LEU A 62 21.35 -25.57 12.52
CA LEU A 62 20.24 -26.52 12.70
C LEU A 62 19.83 -27.17 11.38
N LEU A 63 19.82 -26.42 10.28
CA LEU A 63 19.44 -26.92 8.95
C LEU A 63 20.47 -27.89 8.33
N LYS A 64 21.64 -28.12 8.96
CA LYS A 64 22.55 -29.21 8.60
C LYS A 64 21.99 -30.59 8.96
N ASP A 65 21.09 -30.66 9.93
CA ASP A 65 20.33 -31.88 10.23
C ASP A 65 19.21 -32.02 9.20
N ALA A 66 19.34 -33.03 8.31
CA ALA A 66 18.39 -33.29 7.24
C ALA A 66 16.96 -33.53 7.75
N ALA A 67 16.82 -34.20 8.90
CA ALA A 67 15.50 -34.49 9.49
C ALA A 67 14.80 -33.20 9.97
N LEU A 68 15.57 -32.28 10.57
CA LEU A 68 15.04 -30.99 11.01
C LEU A 68 14.77 -30.06 9.81
N ALA A 69 15.65 -30.05 8.81
CA ALA A 69 15.45 -29.27 7.59
C ALA A 69 14.19 -29.70 6.81
N GLU A 70 13.91 -30.99 6.77
CA GLU A 70 12.67 -31.53 6.17
C GLU A 70 11.42 -31.13 6.96
N ALA A 71 11.51 -31.08 8.31
CA ALA A 71 10.39 -30.73 9.20
C ALA A 71 10.09 -29.22 9.24
N LEU A 72 11.01 -28.37 8.79
CA LEU A 72 10.86 -26.91 8.83
C LEU A 72 10.50 -26.34 7.46
N LEU A 73 9.66 -25.30 7.48
CA LEU A 73 9.39 -24.41 6.38
C LEU A 73 10.10 -23.07 6.69
N VAL A 74 11.08 -22.72 5.89
CA VAL A 74 11.83 -21.45 6.03
C VAL A 74 11.25 -20.44 5.08
N LEU A 75 10.89 -19.26 5.59
CA LEU A 75 10.40 -18.11 4.85
C LEU A 75 11.44 -16.99 4.93
N ASP A 76 12.12 -16.73 3.83
CA ASP A 76 12.99 -15.57 3.68
C ASP A 76 12.22 -14.45 2.99
N VAL A 77 12.12 -13.28 3.62
CA VAL A 77 11.50 -12.07 3.10
C VAL A 77 12.57 -11.01 2.96
N LYS A 78 12.75 -10.48 1.76
CA LYS A 78 13.76 -9.45 1.46
C LYS A 78 13.33 -8.09 1.97
N ASP A 79 14.27 -7.12 2.00
CA ASP A 79 14.02 -5.76 2.49
C ASP A 79 12.92 -5.01 1.70
N ASN A 80 12.77 -5.34 0.42
CA ASN A 80 11.75 -4.77 -0.45
C ASN A 80 10.49 -5.64 -0.58
N GLU A 81 10.34 -6.67 0.25
CA GLU A 81 9.22 -7.62 0.18
C GLU A 81 8.40 -7.60 1.47
N ILE A 82 7.15 -8.00 1.32
CA ILE A 82 6.30 -8.48 2.42
C ILE A 82 5.80 -9.89 2.08
N ALA A 83 5.48 -10.67 3.09
CA ALA A 83 4.88 -11.99 2.90
C ALA A 83 3.55 -12.08 3.64
N LEU A 84 2.48 -12.35 2.92
CA LEU A 84 1.15 -12.60 3.45
C LEU A 84 1.07 -14.07 3.84
N GLN A 85 0.82 -14.34 5.13
CA GLN A 85 0.65 -15.70 5.64
C GLN A 85 -0.82 -16.06 5.68
N TYR A 86 -1.13 -17.15 5.01
CA TYR A 86 -2.42 -17.83 5.14
C TYR A 86 -2.24 -19.11 5.97
N LYS A 87 -3.06 -19.26 6.99
CA LYS A 87 -3.14 -20.45 7.83
C LYS A 87 -4.51 -21.10 7.62
N ASN A 88 -4.51 -22.34 7.15
CA ASN A 88 -5.74 -23.05 6.80
C ASN A 88 -6.67 -22.21 5.86
N GLY A 89 -6.08 -21.50 4.90
CA GLY A 89 -6.79 -20.64 3.94
C GLY A 89 -7.16 -19.23 4.41
N LEU A 90 -6.95 -18.89 5.68
CA LEU A 90 -7.28 -17.57 6.24
C LEU A 90 -6.02 -16.71 6.39
N LEU A 91 -6.11 -15.45 5.98
CA LEU A 91 -5.02 -14.47 6.20
C LEU A 91 -4.87 -14.19 7.71
N GLU A 92 -3.71 -14.56 8.27
CA GLU A 92 -3.44 -14.45 9.71
C GLU A 92 -2.38 -13.41 10.04
N ALA A 93 -1.34 -13.28 9.20
CA ALA A 93 -0.24 -12.35 9.43
C ALA A 93 0.37 -11.80 8.14
N VAL A 94 1.08 -10.69 8.27
CA VAL A 94 1.95 -10.11 7.24
C VAL A 94 3.35 -9.94 7.85
N PHE A 95 4.35 -10.52 7.19
CA PHE A 95 5.74 -10.45 7.59
C PHE A 95 6.49 -9.43 6.74
N GLY A 96 7.26 -8.57 7.39
CA GLY A 96 8.26 -7.73 6.73
C GLY A 96 9.58 -8.47 6.51
N ALA A 97 10.63 -7.73 6.16
CA ALA A 97 11.96 -8.27 5.93
C ALA A 97 12.46 -9.12 7.11
N GLY A 98 13.01 -10.28 6.80
CA GLY A 98 13.53 -11.21 7.81
C GLY A 98 13.44 -12.66 7.40
N ARG A 99 13.92 -13.53 8.28
CA ARG A 99 13.87 -14.98 8.14
C ARG A 99 12.98 -15.56 9.22
N TYR A 100 11.94 -16.29 8.80
CA TYR A 100 10.92 -16.89 9.68
C TYR A 100 10.86 -18.40 9.47
N THR A 101 10.55 -19.15 10.52
CA THR A 101 10.51 -20.60 10.46
C THR A 101 9.23 -21.14 11.07
N PHE A 102 8.67 -22.15 10.40
CA PHE A 102 7.43 -22.79 10.80
C PHE A 102 7.59 -24.30 10.70
N TRP A 103 6.83 -25.04 11.52
CA TRP A 103 6.77 -26.49 11.41
C TRP A 103 5.86 -26.92 10.27
N LYS A 104 6.30 -27.88 9.47
CA LYS A 104 5.44 -28.55 8.49
C LYS A 104 4.58 -29.63 9.18
N GLY A 105 3.42 -29.93 8.62
CA GLY A 105 2.59 -31.09 8.94
C GLY A 105 1.49 -30.86 9.98
N ALA A 106 1.67 -29.98 10.97
CA ALA A 106 0.63 -29.71 11.98
C ALA A 106 -0.36 -28.64 11.52
N VAL A 107 0.11 -27.68 10.72
CA VAL A 107 -0.67 -26.54 10.23
C VAL A 107 -0.35 -26.34 8.75
N GLU A 108 -1.36 -26.06 7.95
CA GLU A 108 -1.17 -25.69 6.55
C GLU A 108 -0.86 -24.21 6.44
N TYR A 109 0.38 -23.92 6.05
CA TYR A 109 0.84 -22.55 5.77
C TYR A 109 0.99 -22.31 4.28
N LYS A 110 0.39 -21.24 3.79
CA LYS A 110 0.62 -20.72 2.45
C LYS A 110 1.13 -19.28 2.55
N PHE A 111 2.17 -18.94 1.80
CA PHE A 111 2.74 -17.59 1.76
C PHE A 111 2.61 -17.02 0.36
N VAL A 112 2.17 -15.76 0.29
CA VAL A 112 2.21 -14.95 -0.93
C VAL A 112 3.18 -13.82 -0.67
N LYS A 113 4.31 -13.81 -1.38
CA LYS A 113 5.28 -12.72 -1.31
C LYS A 113 4.89 -11.62 -2.28
N ALA A 114 5.03 -10.39 -1.84
CA ALA A 114 4.78 -9.22 -2.64
C ALA A 114 5.99 -8.28 -2.61
N ASP A 115 6.42 -7.81 -3.78
CA ASP A 115 7.50 -6.85 -3.95
C ASP A 115 6.95 -5.43 -3.78
N ILE A 116 7.07 -4.89 -2.57
CA ILE A 116 6.67 -3.52 -2.25
C ILE A 116 7.70 -2.46 -2.70
N GLY A 117 8.83 -2.86 -3.27
CA GLY A 117 9.76 -1.94 -3.94
C GLY A 117 9.19 -1.35 -5.23
N LYS A 118 8.19 -2.00 -5.81
CA LYS A 118 7.42 -1.51 -6.97
C LYS A 118 6.19 -0.74 -6.51
N ILE A 119 5.63 0.06 -7.41
CA ILE A 119 4.35 0.74 -7.15
C ILE A 119 3.19 -0.19 -7.50
N GLU A 120 3.23 -0.81 -8.68
CA GLU A 120 2.14 -1.65 -9.19
C GLU A 120 2.04 -2.97 -8.44
N ILE A 121 0.81 -3.36 -8.11
CA ILE A 121 0.49 -4.66 -7.50
C ILE A 121 0.35 -5.68 -8.62
N THR A 122 1.36 -6.53 -8.78
CA THR A 122 1.41 -7.57 -9.82
C THR A 122 1.14 -8.97 -9.27
N GLU A 123 1.13 -9.10 -7.96
CA GLU A 123 0.92 -10.35 -7.26
C GLU A 123 -0.57 -10.76 -7.28
N PRO A 124 -0.87 -12.07 -7.20
CA PRO A 124 -2.25 -12.55 -7.20
C PRO A 124 -2.92 -12.33 -5.83
N VAL A 125 -3.12 -11.06 -5.49
CA VAL A 125 -3.76 -10.63 -4.23
C VAL A 125 -5.13 -10.04 -4.56
N GLU A 126 -6.16 -10.63 -4.00
CA GLU A 126 -7.53 -10.15 -4.21
C GLU A 126 -7.76 -8.78 -3.57
N ARG A 127 -8.65 -7.99 -4.17
CA ARG A 127 -9.01 -6.65 -3.68
C ARG A 127 -9.48 -6.66 -2.22
N SER A 128 -10.23 -7.66 -1.81
CA SER A 128 -10.68 -7.86 -0.43
C SER A 128 -9.52 -7.96 0.56
N VAL A 129 -8.44 -8.65 0.14
CA VAL A 129 -7.21 -8.81 0.92
C VAL A 129 -6.43 -7.50 1.00
N LEU A 130 -6.37 -6.69 -0.08
CA LEU A 130 -5.72 -5.37 -0.06
C LEU A 130 -6.36 -4.43 0.96
N LEU A 131 -7.67 -4.56 1.18
CA LEU A 131 -8.42 -3.76 2.15
C LEU A 131 -8.41 -4.37 3.56
N HIS A 132 -7.87 -5.58 3.71
CA HIS A 132 -7.78 -6.22 5.02
C HIS A 132 -6.87 -5.44 5.97
N ARG A 133 -7.24 -5.32 7.25
CA ARG A 133 -6.53 -4.52 8.28
C ARG A 133 -5.03 -4.78 8.38
N LEU A 134 -4.57 -5.99 8.05
CA LEU A 134 -3.15 -6.36 8.09
C LEU A 134 -2.37 -5.91 6.85
N VAL A 135 -3.04 -5.75 5.69
CA VAL A 135 -2.43 -5.41 4.40
C VAL A 135 -2.61 -3.92 4.08
N ALA A 136 -3.74 -3.33 4.47
CA ALA A 136 -4.07 -1.93 4.21
C ALA A 136 -2.94 -0.91 4.57
N PRO A 137 -2.13 -1.10 5.65
CA PRO A 137 -1.00 -0.21 5.93
C PRO A 137 0.07 -0.16 4.82
N PHE A 138 0.15 -1.20 3.99
CA PHE A 138 1.11 -1.33 2.88
C PHE A 138 0.52 -0.91 1.53
N VAL A 139 -0.74 -0.46 1.50
CA VAL A 139 -1.47 -0.15 0.26
C VAL A 139 -1.86 1.33 0.25
N ARG A 140 -1.71 1.97 -0.91
CA ARG A 140 -2.35 3.24 -1.24
C ARG A 140 -3.58 2.95 -2.06
N SER A 141 -4.67 3.66 -1.79
CA SER A 141 -5.87 3.60 -2.61
C SER A 141 -6.32 5.00 -3.00
N VAL A 142 -6.75 5.15 -4.24
CA VAL A 142 -7.34 6.39 -4.76
C VAL A 142 -8.60 6.05 -5.52
N SER A 143 -9.70 6.70 -5.16
CA SER A 143 -10.96 6.65 -5.91
C SER A 143 -10.99 7.82 -6.89
N VAL A 144 -11.35 7.57 -8.13
CA VAL A 144 -11.70 8.57 -9.15
C VAL A 144 -13.17 8.39 -9.46
N GLU A 145 -13.98 9.39 -9.14
CA GLU A 145 -15.43 9.30 -9.28
C GLU A 145 -15.85 9.29 -10.76
N SER A 146 -17.11 8.91 -11.03
CA SER A 146 -17.62 8.80 -12.41
C SER A 146 -17.60 10.12 -13.18
N PHE A 147 -17.67 11.23 -12.47
CA PHE A 147 -17.62 12.59 -13.01
C PHE A 147 -16.23 13.22 -12.93
N GLU A 148 -15.23 12.49 -12.42
CA GLU A 148 -13.83 12.92 -12.34
C GLU A 148 -12.98 12.24 -13.41
N LYS A 149 -11.92 12.93 -13.80
CA LYS A 149 -10.72 12.35 -14.41
C LYS A 149 -9.51 12.72 -13.56
N ALA A 150 -8.49 11.91 -13.59
CA ALA A 150 -7.30 12.17 -12.81
C ALA A 150 -6.02 11.96 -13.62
N VAL A 151 -4.95 12.59 -13.15
CA VAL A 151 -3.60 12.44 -13.69
C VAL A 151 -2.71 11.84 -12.61
N LEU A 152 -2.03 10.76 -12.95
CA LEU A 152 -1.07 10.09 -12.08
C LEU A 152 0.32 10.67 -12.30
N PHE A 153 0.97 11.08 -11.21
CA PHE A 153 2.38 11.48 -11.16
C PHE A 153 3.16 10.49 -10.29
N ILE A 154 4.31 10.05 -10.80
CA ILE A 154 5.26 9.21 -10.09
C ILE A 154 6.58 9.98 -10.00
N ASP A 155 7.08 10.21 -8.78
CA ASP A 155 8.27 11.04 -8.50
C ASP A 155 8.23 12.41 -9.23
N GLY A 156 7.04 13.02 -9.24
CA GLY A 156 6.81 14.33 -9.88
C GLY A 156 6.70 14.29 -11.40
N LYS A 157 6.83 13.14 -12.05
CA LYS A 157 6.68 12.98 -13.49
C LYS A 157 5.28 12.50 -13.84
N PHE A 158 4.74 13.06 -14.92
CA PHE A 158 3.48 12.57 -15.50
C PHE A 158 3.64 11.12 -15.97
N GLU A 159 2.74 10.26 -15.58
CA GLU A 159 2.72 8.85 -15.96
C GLU A 159 1.57 8.54 -16.92
N ARG A 160 0.34 8.78 -16.48
CA ARG A 160 -0.86 8.50 -17.28
C ARG A 160 -2.10 9.20 -16.75
N VAL A 161 -3.14 9.27 -17.60
CA VAL A 161 -4.50 9.66 -17.19
C VAL A 161 -5.22 8.46 -16.59
N LEU A 162 -5.90 8.68 -15.46
CA LEU A 162 -6.76 7.70 -14.81
C LEU A 162 -8.22 8.00 -15.13
N GLN A 163 -8.95 7.00 -15.56
CA GLN A 163 -10.40 7.04 -15.73
C GLN A 163 -11.09 6.79 -14.36
N SER A 164 -12.42 6.90 -14.34
CA SER A 164 -13.21 6.56 -13.15
C SER A 164 -12.94 5.13 -12.69
N GLY A 165 -12.77 4.93 -11.37
CA GLY A 165 -12.46 3.66 -10.77
C GLY A 165 -11.69 3.79 -9.47
N VAL A 166 -11.36 2.67 -8.85
CA VAL A 166 -10.52 2.64 -7.65
C VAL A 166 -9.22 1.95 -7.99
N TYR A 167 -8.15 2.65 -7.70
CA TYR A 167 -6.78 2.23 -7.98
C TYR A 167 -6.06 1.87 -6.69
N TYR A 168 -5.21 0.85 -6.75
CA TYR A 168 -4.42 0.35 -5.62
C TYR A 168 -2.97 0.23 -6.04
N TRP A 169 -2.06 0.68 -5.17
CA TRP A 169 -0.60 0.59 -5.35
C TRP A 169 0.07 0.22 -4.03
N TRP A 170 1.23 -0.39 -4.10
CA TRP A 170 2.06 -0.59 -2.92
C TRP A 170 2.52 0.76 -2.36
N LYS A 171 2.52 0.88 -1.03
CA LYS A 171 3.01 2.05 -0.32
C LYS A 171 4.49 1.88 -0.03
N ASN A 172 5.32 2.67 -0.69
CA ASN A 172 6.78 2.68 -0.56
C ASN A 172 7.32 4.11 -0.58
N ALA A 173 8.65 4.26 -0.71
CA ALA A 173 9.32 5.55 -0.75
C ALA A 173 9.07 6.35 -2.04
N ILE A 174 8.60 5.70 -3.11
CA ILE A 174 8.32 6.35 -4.39
C ILE A 174 7.11 7.26 -4.20
N ALA A 175 7.25 8.54 -4.57
CA ALA A 175 6.17 9.51 -4.43
C ALA A 175 5.09 9.29 -5.49
N VAL A 176 3.85 9.09 -5.06
CA VAL A 176 2.68 8.98 -5.93
C VAL A 176 1.73 10.12 -5.61
N HIS A 177 1.42 10.93 -6.61
CA HIS A 177 0.45 12.02 -6.53
C HIS A 177 -0.62 11.85 -7.62
N VAL A 178 -1.87 12.13 -7.26
CA VAL A 178 -3.00 12.07 -8.19
C VAL A 178 -3.72 13.41 -8.18
N GLY A 179 -3.61 14.13 -9.29
CA GLY A 179 -4.37 15.36 -9.54
C GLY A 179 -5.73 15.01 -10.14
N LYS A 180 -6.82 15.53 -9.58
CA LYS A 180 -8.20 15.26 -10.04
C LYS A 180 -8.87 16.50 -10.56
N ILE A 181 -9.73 16.35 -11.55
CA ILE A 181 -10.61 17.39 -12.09
C ILE A 181 -12.03 16.85 -12.23
N ASP A 182 -12.98 17.65 -11.78
CA ASP A 182 -14.40 17.47 -12.07
C ASP A 182 -14.67 17.85 -13.54
N THR A 183 -15.23 16.92 -14.32
CA THR A 183 -15.53 17.11 -15.74
C THR A 183 -16.96 17.56 -16.02
N ARG A 184 -17.76 17.76 -14.97
CA ARG A 184 -19.13 18.30 -15.11
C ARG A 184 -19.08 19.78 -15.45
N GLN A 185 -20.20 20.31 -15.85
CA GLN A 185 -20.40 21.74 -16.07
C GLN A 185 -20.27 22.49 -14.74
N GLN A 186 -19.41 23.49 -14.72
CA GLN A 186 -19.11 24.34 -13.58
C GLN A 186 -19.52 25.79 -13.86
N GLN A 187 -19.76 26.58 -12.83
CA GLN A 187 -20.12 27.96 -12.95
C GLN A 187 -18.97 28.85 -12.46
N LEU A 188 -18.67 29.88 -13.25
CA LEU A 188 -17.73 30.94 -12.91
C LEU A 188 -18.53 32.22 -12.70
N GLU A 189 -18.35 32.87 -11.56
CA GLU A 189 -19.06 34.09 -11.19
C GLU A 189 -18.09 35.26 -11.06
N ILE A 190 -18.42 36.38 -11.67
CA ILE A 190 -17.74 37.66 -11.53
C ILE A 190 -18.75 38.66 -10.96
N ASN A 191 -18.49 39.10 -9.74
CA ASN A 191 -19.39 39.98 -9.02
C ASN A 191 -18.78 41.38 -8.84
N GLY A 192 -19.64 42.39 -9.02
CA GLY A 192 -19.33 43.79 -8.67
C GLY A 192 -18.19 44.44 -9.45
N GLN A 193 -18.01 44.07 -10.73
CA GLN A 193 -17.00 44.73 -11.57
C GLN A 193 -17.45 46.13 -11.97
N GLU A 194 -16.65 47.13 -11.63
CA GLU A 194 -16.83 48.47 -12.11
C GLU A 194 -16.08 48.65 -13.44
N ILE A 195 -16.81 48.92 -14.51
CA ILE A 195 -16.29 49.02 -15.87
C ILE A 195 -16.83 50.32 -16.48
N LEU A 196 -15.99 51.01 -17.21
CA LEU A 196 -16.39 52.19 -17.99
C LEU A 196 -16.75 51.79 -19.41
N THR A 197 -17.88 52.26 -19.90
CA THR A 197 -18.29 52.17 -21.29
C THR A 197 -17.44 53.04 -22.19
N LYS A 198 -17.61 52.95 -23.51
CA LYS A 198 -16.93 53.77 -24.51
C LYS A 198 -17.16 55.27 -24.31
N ASP A 199 -18.36 55.64 -23.90
CA ASP A 199 -18.77 57.03 -23.58
C ASP A 199 -18.54 57.41 -22.12
N LYS A 200 -17.73 56.63 -21.37
CA LYS A 200 -17.28 56.83 -20.00
C LYS A 200 -18.38 56.75 -18.92
N ALA A 201 -19.50 56.14 -19.20
CA ALA A 201 -20.46 55.81 -18.17
C ALA A 201 -19.92 54.69 -17.28
N ALA A 202 -20.02 54.82 -15.95
CA ALA A 202 -19.60 53.79 -14.99
C ALA A 202 -20.70 52.77 -14.77
N LEU A 203 -20.41 51.52 -15.02
CA LEU A 203 -21.35 50.38 -14.82
C LEU A 203 -20.79 49.43 -13.78
N ARG A 204 -21.67 48.93 -12.90
CA ARG A 204 -21.38 47.83 -12.01
C ARG A 204 -22.06 46.58 -12.55
N ILE A 205 -21.25 45.60 -12.94
CA ILE A 205 -21.72 44.40 -13.65
C ILE A 205 -21.46 43.16 -12.81
N ASN A 206 -22.46 42.29 -12.78
CA ASN A 206 -22.35 40.92 -12.33
C ASN A 206 -22.51 40.03 -13.56
N ALA A 207 -21.61 39.09 -13.73
CA ALA A 207 -21.63 38.15 -14.84
C ALA A 207 -21.30 36.74 -14.35
N TRP A 208 -21.83 35.75 -15.02
CA TRP A 208 -21.48 34.37 -14.79
C TRP A 208 -21.39 33.63 -16.12
N ALA A 209 -20.51 32.64 -16.16
CA ALA A 209 -20.31 31.76 -17.28
C ALA A 209 -20.36 30.32 -16.83
N GLN A 210 -20.79 29.46 -17.71
CA GLN A 210 -20.70 28.01 -17.51
C GLN A 210 -19.56 27.46 -18.34
N TYR A 211 -18.74 26.61 -17.74
CA TYR A 211 -17.61 25.98 -18.43
C TYR A 211 -17.48 24.51 -18.05
N ARG A 212 -16.74 23.77 -18.83
CA ARG A 212 -16.41 22.37 -18.59
C ARG A 212 -14.99 22.09 -19.02
N VAL A 213 -14.20 21.39 -18.19
CA VAL A 213 -12.87 20.95 -18.57
C VAL A 213 -12.96 19.77 -19.52
N THR A 214 -12.46 19.94 -20.75
CA THR A 214 -12.45 18.91 -21.80
C THR A 214 -11.08 18.25 -21.93
N ASP A 215 -10.01 18.98 -21.66
CA ASP A 215 -8.62 18.52 -21.75
C ASP A 215 -7.95 18.64 -20.38
N ILE A 216 -7.89 17.49 -19.68
CA ILE A 216 -7.35 17.41 -18.33
C ILE A 216 -5.83 17.61 -18.30
N GLU A 217 -5.12 17.17 -19.33
CA GLU A 217 -3.66 17.31 -19.39
C GLU A 217 -3.29 18.79 -19.51
N LYS A 218 -3.95 19.52 -20.40
CA LYS A 218 -3.74 20.97 -20.50
C LYS A 218 -4.08 21.70 -19.20
N ALA A 219 -5.18 21.32 -18.57
CA ALA A 219 -5.62 21.96 -17.33
C ALA A 219 -4.64 21.75 -16.18
N LEU A 220 -4.12 20.51 -16.00
CA LEU A 220 -3.26 20.17 -14.85
C LEU A 220 -1.76 20.27 -15.12
N LEU A 221 -1.30 20.08 -16.36
CA LEU A 221 0.13 20.07 -16.67
C LEU A 221 0.64 21.41 -17.23
N GLN A 222 -0.19 22.14 -17.97
CA GLN A 222 0.22 23.36 -18.65
C GLN A 222 -0.21 24.62 -17.91
N ASN A 223 -1.22 24.54 -17.04
CA ASN A 223 -1.77 25.68 -16.34
C ASN A 223 -1.67 25.49 -14.83
N LYS A 224 -1.00 26.43 -14.17
CA LYS A 224 -1.07 26.52 -12.71
C LYS A 224 -2.39 27.21 -12.34
N GLU A 225 -3.25 26.52 -11.55
CA GLU A 225 -4.52 27.10 -11.09
C GLU A 225 -5.40 27.58 -12.27
N TYR A 226 -5.72 26.67 -13.20
CA TYR A 226 -6.47 26.96 -14.43
C TYR A 226 -7.76 27.73 -14.19
N ASP A 227 -8.45 27.47 -13.09
CA ASP A 227 -9.67 28.15 -12.65
C ASP A 227 -9.46 29.63 -12.39
N LYS A 228 -8.38 30.01 -11.73
CA LYS A 228 -8.00 31.40 -11.51
C LYS A 228 -7.60 32.11 -12.80
N GLN A 229 -6.89 31.42 -13.68
CA GLN A 229 -6.52 31.97 -15.00
C GLN A 229 -7.78 32.20 -15.85
N LEU A 230 -8.72 31.25 -15.84
CA LEU A 230 -10.00 31.38 -16.52
C LEU A 230 -10.80 32.56 -15.96
N TYR A 231 -10.83 32.74 -14.64
CA TYR A 231 -11.47 33.88 -14.01
C TYR A 231 -10.90 35.22 -14.51
N VAL A 232 -9.58 35.37 -14.50
CA VAL A 232 -8.91 36.59 -14.98
C VAL A 232 -9.18 36.79 -16.46
N ALA A 233 -9.07 35.78 -17.30
CA ALA A 233 -9.35 35.87 -18.74
C ALA A 233 -10.79 36.31 -19.01
N PHE A 234 -11.76 35.77 -18.31
CA PHE A 234 -13.16 36.16 -18.43
C PHE A 234 -13.41 37.58 -17.97
N GLN A 235 -12.77 38.00 -16.85
CA GLN A 235 -12.85 39.37 -16.35
C GLN A 235 -12.30 40.39 -17.36
N LEU A 236 -11.17 40.08 -17.99
CA LEU A 236 -10.57 40.96 -19.01
C LEU A 236 -11.43 41.02 -20.28
N ALA A 237 -11.91 39.88 -20.75
CA ALA A 237 -12.80 39.83 -21.91
C ALA A 237 -14.10 40.62 -21.68
N LEU A 238 -14.69 40.51 -20.47
CA LEU A 238 -15.87 41.29 -20.09
C LEU A 238 -15.60 42.79 -20.13
N ARG A 239 -14.44 43.23 -19.60
CA ARG A 239 -14.02 44.67 -19.67
C ARG A 239 -13.86 45.14 -21.08
N GLU A 240 -13.16 44.37 -21.92
CA GLU A 240 -12.93 44.71 -23.33
C GLU A 240 -14.24 44.83 -24.10
N TYR A 241 -15.15 43.86 -23.90
CA TYR A 241 -16.46 43.88 -24.53
C TYR A 241 -17.27 45.13 -24.15
N ILE A 242 -17.43 45.43 -22.87
CA ILE A 242 -18.21 46.56 -22.36
C ILE A 242 -17.59 47.89 -22.80
N ALA A 243 -16.28 48.03 -22.76
CA ALA A 243 -15.60 49.25 -23.18
C ALA A 243 -15.70 49.52 -24.69
N GLY A 244 -16.11 48.55 -25.48
CA GLY A 244 -16.33 48.69 -26.92
C GLY A 244 -17.65 49.37 -27.27
N PHE A 245 -18.62 49.44 -26.36
CA PHE A 245 -19.97 49.96 -26.58
C PHE A 245 -20.27 51.19 -25.76
N SER A 246 -21.14 52.09 -26.28
CA SER A 246 -21.77 53.14 -25.50
C SER A 246 -22.85 52.56 -24.58
N PHE A 247 -23.27 53.36 -23.60
CA PHE A 247 -24.30 52.91 -22.66
C PHE A 247 -25.62 52.57 -23.35
N ASP A 248 -26.02 53.38 -24.34
CA ASP A 248 -27.26 53.13 -25.08
C ASP A 248 -27.16 51.87 -25.95
N GLU A 249 -26.05 51.62 -26.63
CA GLU A 249 -25.79 50.40 -27.37
C GLU A 249 -25.87 49.13 -26.47
N LEU A 250 -25.35 49.20 -25.26
CA LEU A 250 -25.43 48.09 -24.31
C LEU A 250 -26.87 47.78 -23.85
N LEU A 251 -27.70 48.83 -23.66
CA LEU A 251 -29.10 48.64 -23.34
C LEU A 251 -29.85 47.90 -24.43
N GLU A 252 -29.59 48.19 -25.72
CA GLU A 252 -30.18 47.45 -26.83
C GLU A 252 -29.79 45.97 -26.86
N VAL A 253 -28.49 45.65 -26.59
CA VAL A 253 -27.94 44.26 -26.58
C VAL A 253 -28.50 43.43 -25.45
N PHE A 254 -28.81 44.01 -24.31
CA PHE A 254 -29.27 43.26 -23.12
C PHE A 254 -30.82 43.10 -23.06
N TRP A 255 -31.57 43.72 -23.97
CA TRP A 255 -33.04 43.60 -24.02
C TRP A 255 -33.56 42.72 -25.15
N GLU A 256 -32.67 42.16 -26.02
CA GLU A 256 -32.97 41.06 -26.95
C GLU A 256 -32.72 39.69 -26.28
#